data_852cec8a80dc10ad2919700e6be7569c
#
_entry.id   852cec8a80dc10ad2919700e6be7569c
#
_cell.length_a   1.000
_cell.length_b   1.000
_cell.length_c   1.000
_cell.angle_alpha   90.00
_cell.angle_beta   90.00
_cell.angle_gamma   90.00
#
_symmetry.space_group_name_H-M   'P 1'
#
loop_
_entity.id
_entity.type
_entity.pdbx_description
1 polymer ?
#
loop_
_entity_poly.entity_id
_entity_poly.type
_entity_poly.pdbx_seq_one_letter_code
_entity_poly.pdbx_strand_id
1 'polypeptide(L)'
;MSRTGVPICFISETGNDHVGNIILRFMRDNHISTDYVNVFPDGKSPVSLAFLDDNSDAEYIFYKDYPKQRLDVIYPKLEEDDIVVIGSYYALNPVLREKVLELLDQAREKKAIVYYDPNFRSSHKEEAIKLAPTIIENLEYANIVR
;
A
#
# COMPACT_ATOMS: atom_id res chain seq x y z
N MET A 1 -2.70 -12.50 9.27
CA MET A 1 -1.93 -11.92 10.38
C MET A 1 -2.87 -11.37 11.45
N SER A 2 -3.74 -10.37 11.25
CA SER A 2 -4.61 -9.85 12.33
C SER A 2 -5.53 -10.92 12.93
N ARG A 3 -6.10 -11.81 12.13
CA ARG A 3 -6.90 -12.96 12.59
C ARG A 3 -6.14 -13.98 13.45
N THR A 4 -4.81 -13.93 13.45
CA THR A 4 -3.94 -14.76 14.31
C THR A 4 -3.44 -14.00 15.54
N GLY A 5 -4.04 -12.83 15.83
CA GLY A 5 -3.74 -12.04 17.02
C GLY A 5 -2.57 -11.06 16.89
N VAL A 6 -1.99 -10.92 15.70
CA VAL A 6 -0.92 -9.93 15.46
C VAL A 6 -1.55 -8.55 15.29
N PRO A 7 -1.17 -7.52 16.08
CA PRO A 7 -1.63 -6.15 15.88
C PRO A 7 -1.18 -5.64 14.50
N ILE A 8 -2.12 -5.07 13.74
CA ILE A 8 -1.83 -4.54 12.40
C ILE A 8 -2.42 -3.14 12.26
N CYS A 9 -1.58 -2.20 11.83
CA CYS A 9 -1.98 -0.92 11.30
C CYS A 9 -1.94 -0.98 9.76
N PHE A 10 -2.97 -0.50 9.10
CA PHE A 10 -3.01 -0.46 7.65
C PHE A 10 -2.97 0.99 7.18
N ILE A 11 -1.89 1.35 6.49
CA ILE A 11 -1.69 2.69 5.93
C ILE A 11 -2.18 2.66 4.49
N SER A 12 -3.24 3.39 4.20
CA SER A 12 -3.86 3.40 2.87
C SER A 12 -4.78 4.60 2.71
N GLU A 13 -5.54 4.61 1.63
CA GLU A 13 -6.54 5.63 1.36
C GLU A 13 -7.77 5.03 0.67
N THR A 14 -8.93 5.63 0.93
CA THR A 14 -10.21 5.27 0.30
C THR A 14 -11.12 6.48 0.19
N GLY A 15 -12.11 6.45 -0.67
CA GLY A 15 -13.10 7.52 -0.79
C GLY A 15 -14.12 7.49 0.34
N ASN A 16 -14.70 8.64 0.63
CA ASN A 16 -15.87 8.76 1.51
C ASN A 16 -17.14 8.37 0.75
N ASP A 17 -17.24 7.09 0.39
CA ASP A 17 -18.35 6.53 -0.36
C ASP A 17 -18.77 5.15 0.16
N HIS A 18 -19.74 4.54 -0.51
CA HIS A 18 -20.26 3.24 -0.10
C HIS A 18 -19.20 2.13 -0.16
N VAL A 19 -18.32 2.14 -1.16
CA VAL A 19 -17.22 1.17 -1.31
C VAL A 19 -16.20 1.35 -0.18
N GLY A 20 -15.79 2.60 0.10
CA GLY A 20 -14.90 2.92 1.22
C GLY A 20 -15.45 2.43 2.55
N ASN A 21 -16.76 2.63 2.78
CA ASN A 21 -17.42 2.14 3.99
C ASN A 21 -17.40 0.61 4.11
N ILE A 22 -17.57 -0.11 2.99
CA ILE A 22 -17.45 -1.58 2.96
C ILE A 22 -16.02 -2.01 3.33
N ILE A 23 -15.02 -1.36 2.74
CA ILE A 23 -13.60 -1.65 3.00
C ILE A 23 -13.27 -1.43 4.48
N LEU A 24 -13.60 -0.26 5.02
CA LEU A 24 -13.31 0.08 6.41
C LEU A 24 -14.01 -0.84 7.40
N ARG A 25 -15.26 -1.21 7.12
CA ARG A 25 -16.00 -2.18 7.94
C ARG A 25 -15.32 -3.54 7.91
N PHE A 26 -14.96 -4.05 6.73
CA PHE A 26 -14.24 -5.32 6.58
C PHE A 26 -12.93 -5.33 7.38
N MET A 27 -12.18 -4.25 7.35
CA MET A 27 -10.93 -4.14 8.13
C MET A 27 -11.21 -4.24 9.62
N ARG A 28 -12.14 -3.46 10.14
CA ARG A 28 -12.52 -3.48 11.57
C ARG A 28 -13.02 -4.83 12.03
N ASP A 29 -13.87 -5.49 11.22
CA ASP A 29 -14.40 -6.83 11.50
C ASP A 29 -13.29 -7.89 11.54
N ASN A 30 -12.13 -7.60 10.94
CA ASN A 30 -10.94 -8.44 10.95
C ASN A 30 -9.82 -7.93 11.88
N HIS A 31 -10.15 -7.06 12.83
CA HIS A 31 -9.21 -6.52 13.84
C HIS A 31 -8.00 -5.77 13.23
N ILE A 32 -8.18 -5.12 12.10
CA ILE A 32 -7.17 -4.24 11.49
C ILE A 32 -7.51 -2.81 11.88
N SER A 33 -6.55 -2.06 12.47
CA SER A 33 -6.74 -0.63 12.72
C SER A 33 -6.92 0.13 11.42
N THR A 34 -7.94 0.98 11.40
CA THR A 34 -8.26 1.89 10.28
C THR A 34 -7.86 3.34 10.56
N ASP A 35 -7.15 3.60 11.65
CA ASP A 35 -6.80 4.96 12.11
C ASP A 35 -5.85 5.67 11.13
N TYR A 36 -5.12 4.87 10.35
CA TYR A 36 -4.14 5.32 9.36
C TYR A 36 -4.62 5.16 7.92
N VAL A 37 -5.94 5.02 7.74
CA VAL A 37 -6.56 5.02 6.40
C VAL A 37 -7.12 6.40 6.12
N ASN A 38 -6.54 7.11 5.16
CA ASN A 38 -7.06 8.39 4.69
C ASN A 38 -8.41 8.19 3.99
N VAL A 39 -9.46 8.82 4.52
CA VAL A 39 -10.79 8.83 3.90
C VAL A 39 -10.99 10.17 3.21
N PHE A 40 -10.69 10.25 1.92
CA PHE A 40 -10.78 11.50 1.19
C PHE A 40 -12.22 11.83 0.79
N PRO A 41 -12.62 13.13 0.92
CA PRO A 41 -13.97 13.58 0.59
C PRO A 41 -14.18 13.75 -0.92
N ASP A 42 -13.10 14.09 -1.65
CA ASP A 42 -13.13 14.40 -3.08
C ASP A 42 -12.56 13.22 -3.87
N GLY A 43 -13.36 12.62 -4.74
CA GLY A 43 -12.99 11.44 -5.51
C GLY A 43 -13.81 10.20 -5.12
N LYS A 44 -13.41 9.05 -5.63
CA LYS A 44 -14.09 7.76 -5.41
C LYS A 44 -13.11 6.70 -4.97
N SER A 45 -13.58 5.79 -4.11
CA SER A 45 -12.83 4.59 -3.76
C SER A 45 -12.41 3.83 -5.02
N PRO A 46 -11.12 3.47 -5.16
CA PRO A 46 -10.68 2.72 -6.33
C PRO A 46 -11.31 1.32 -6.34
N VAL A 47 -11.75 0.90 -7.50
CA VAL A 47 -12.32 -0.42 -7.74
C VAL A 47 -11.56 -1.08 -8.87
N SER A 48 -11.21 -2.34 -8.71
CA SER A 48 -10.70 -3.17 -9.79
C SER A 48 -11.63 -4.35 -10.03
N LEU A 49 -11.94 -4.60 -11.30
CA LEU A 49 -12.67 -5.78 -11.74
C LEU A 49 -11.66 -6.76 -12.31
N ALA A 50 -11.72 -8.00 -11.86
CA ALA A 50 -10.92 -9.10 -12.39
C ALA A 50 -11.82 -10.00 -13.23
N PHE A 51 -11.48 -10.18 -14.49
CA PHE A 51 -12.14 -11.12 -15.39
C PHE A 51 -11.23 -12.33 -15.52
N LEU A 52 -11.70 -13.46 -15.06
CA LEU A 52 -10.94 -14.71 -15.09
C LEU A 52 -11.25 -15.46 -16.39
N ASP A 53 -10.22 -15.93 -17.07
CA ASP A 53 -10.37 -16.87 -18.18
C ASP A 53 -10.45 -18.33 -17.68
N ASP A 54 -10.55 -19.27 -18.61
CA ASP A 54 -10.66 -20.70 -18.32
C ASP A 54 -9.42 -21.27 -17.61
N ASN A 55 -8.27 -20.60 -17.68
CA ASN A 55 -7.01 -20.96 -17.01
C ASN A 55 -6.83 -20.28 -15.66
N SER A 56 -7.82 -19.47 -15.22
CA SER A 56 -7.75 -18.62 -14.03
C SER A 56 -6.75 -17.48 -14.15
N ASP A 57 -6.32 -17.11 -15.35
CA ASP A 57 -5.59 -15.88 -15.60
C ASP A 57 -6.55 -14.69 -15.54
N ALA A 58 -6.13 -13.61 -14.89
CA ALA A 58 -6.97 -12.46 -14.63
C ALA A 58 -6.61 -11.27 -15.54
N GLU A 59 -7.58 -10.79 -16.28
CA GLU A 59 -7.53 -9.45 -16.88
C GLU A 59 -8.19 -8.45 -15.93
N TYR A 60 -7.54 -7.29 -15.71
CA TYR A 60 -7.99 -6.30 -14.77
C TYR A 60 -8.41 -5.00 -15.44
N ILE A 61 -9.59 -4.50 -15.05
CA ILE A 61 -10.03 -3.13 -15.34
C ILE A 61 -10.01 -2.34 -14.04
N PHE A 62 -9.32 -1.19 -14.06
CA PHE A 62 -9.18 -0.32 -12.89
C PHE A 62 -10.01 0.94 -13.06
N TYR A 63 -10.87 1.22 -12.08
CA TYR A 63 -11.59 2.48 -11.94
C TYR A 63 -10.96 3.27 -10.81
N LYS A 64 -10.33 4.39 -11.14
CA LYS A 64 -9.58 5.22 -10.20
C LYS A 64 -10.00 6.69 -10.37
N ASP A 65 -10.39 7.29 -9.26
CA ASP A 65 -10.76 8.70 -9.18
C ASP A 65 -10.20 9.26 -7.87
N TYR A 66 -8.89 9.53 -7.89
CA TYR A 66 -8.18 9.99 -6.70
C TYR A 66 -8.20 11.52 -6.58
N PRO A 67 -8.22 12.06 -5.35
CA PRO A 67 -8.04 13.48 -5.11
C PRO A 67 -6.64 13.95 -5.51
N LYS A 68 -6.46 15.28 -5.57
CA LYS A 68 -5.13 15.88 -5.84
C LYS A 68 -4.15 15.60 -4.70
N GLN A 69 -4.62 15.73 -3.45
CA GLN A 69 -3.85 15.42 -2.26
C GLN A 69 -4.06 13.94 -1.92
N ARG A 70 -2.97 13.22 -1.85
CA ARG A 70 -2.94 11.78 -1.64
C ARG A 70 -2.33 11.44 -0.29
N LEU A 71 -2.85 10.40 0.33
CA LEU A 71 -2.34 9.79 1.56
C LEU A 71 -2.08 10.84 2.66
N ASP A 72 -3.10 11.63 2.96
CA ASP A 72 -3.06 12.64 4.02
C ASP A 72 -3.31 11.98 5.38
N VAL A 73 -2.28 11.31 5.89
CA VAL A 73 -2.31 10.60 7.17
C VAL A 73 -1.07 10.93 8.01
N ILE A 74 -1.24 10.90 9.31
CA ILE A 74 -0.11 10.88 10.26
C ILE A 74 0.25 9.41 10.44
N TYR A 75 1.51 9.05 10.22
CA TYR A 75 1.96 7.67 10.37
C TYR A 75 1.94 7.21 11.83
N PRO A 76 1.77 5.89 12.09
CA PRO A 76 1.97 5.33 13.42
C PRO A 76 3.40 5.59 13.87
N LYS A 77 3.57 5.78 15.17
CA LYS A 77 4.92 5.78 15.74
C LYS A 77 5.46 4.36 15.66
N LEU A 78 6.61 4.22 15.03
CA LEU A 78 7.31 2.95 14.95
C LEU A 78 8.23 2.79 16.16
N GLU A 79 8.34 1.55 16.61
CA GLU A 79 9.26 1.13 17.65
C GLU A 79 10.30 0.15 17.07
N GLU A 80 11.35 -0.13 17.83
CA GLU A 80 12.35 -1.15 17.46
C GLU A 80 11.65 -2.52 17.30
N ASP A 81 12.05 -3.29 16.29
CA ASP A 81 11.48 -4.59 15.92
C ASP A 81 10.05 -4.58 15.32
N ASP A 82 9.43 -3.42 15.14
CA ASP A 82 8.22 -3.35 14.32
C ASP A 82 8.52 -3.81 12.89
N ILE A 83 7.51 -4.37 12.23
CA ILE A 83 7.63 -4.82 10.84
C ILE A 83 6.81 -3.90 9.93
N VAL A 84 7.50 -3.18 9.07
CA VAL A 84 6.91 -2.34 8.03
C VAL A 84 6.88 -3.10 6.72
N VAL A 85 5.69 -3.46 6.26
CA VAL A 85 5.51 -4.14 4.98
C VAL A 85 5.16 -3.12 3.91
N ILE A 86 6.02 -2.97 2.93
CA ILE A 86 5.75 -2.17 1.73
C ILE A 86 5.73 -3.06 0.51
N GLY A 87 4.96 -2.68 -0.49
CA GLY A 87 4.94 -3.51 -1.68
C GLY A 87 4.10 -3.00 -2.81
N SER A 88 4.10 -3.81 -3.87
CA SER A 88 3.29 -3.58 -5.05
C SER A 88 3.54 -2.20 -5.70
N TYR A 89 2.69 -1.87 -6.62
CA TYR A 89 2.69 -0.60 -7.35
C TYR A 89 2.49 0.64 -6.46
N TYR A 90 1.94 0.46 -5.25
CA TYR A 90 1.75 1.55 -4.30
C TYR A 90 3.09 2.16 -3.87
N ALA A 91 4.06 1.31 -3.52
CA ALA A 91 5.41 1.75 -3.13
C ALA A 91 6.23 2.35 -4.29
N LEU A 92 5.78 2.16 -5.54
CA LEU A 92 6.43 2.68 -6.75
C LEU A 92 5.74 3.92 -7.31
N ASN A 93 4.61 4.34 -6.74
CA ASN A 93 3.83 5.46 -7.24
C ASN A 93 4.57 6.78 -6.99
N PRO A 94 4.93 7.54 -8.04
CA PRO A 94 5.69 8.78 -7.88
C PRO A 94 4.92 9.87 -7.09
N VAL A 95 3.59 9.85 -7.15
CA VAL A 95 2.75 10.81 -6.39
C VAL A 95 2.83 10.55 -4.88
N LEU A 96 3.10 9.32 -4.48
CA LEU A 96 3.19 8.91 -3.08
C LEU A 96 4.64 8.81 -2.58
N ARG A 97 5.62 9.10 -3.46
CA ARG A 97 7.04 8.82 -3.17
C ARG A 97 7.53 9.49 -1.88
N GLU A 98 7.25 10.77 -1.69
CA GLU A 98 7.64 11.50 -0.49
C GLU A 98 7.07 10.85 0.78
N LYS A 99 5.80 10.44 0.72
CA LYS A 99 5.13 9.77 1.84
C LYS A 99 5.70 8.40 2.14
N VAL A 100 6.04 7.63 1.09
CA VAL A 100 6.69 6.32 1.26
C VAL A 100 8.07 6.49 1.89
N LEU A 101 8.86 7.46 1.43
CA LEU A 101 10.19 7.75 1.99
C LEU A 101 10.11 8.18 3.45
N GLU A 102 9.17 9.06 3.82
CA GLU A 102 8.93 9.48 5.20
C GLU A 102 8.74 8.27 6.13
N LEU A 103 7.95 7.27 5.71
CA LEU A 103 7.74 6.04 6.47
C LEU A 103 9.01 5.18 6.53
N LEU A 104 9.73 5.05 5.42
CA LEU A 104 10.97 4.26 5.35
C LEU A 104 12.11 4.86 6.17
N ASP A 105 12.25 6.18 6.17
CA ASP A 105 13.23 6.90 6.99
C ASP A 105 12.90 6.72 8.48
N GLN A 106 11.62 6.82 8.86
CA GLN A 106 11.19 6.53 10.23
C GLN A 106 11.53 5.09 10.62
N ALA A 107 11.27 4.12 9.72
CA ALA A 107 11.58 2.72 9.98
C ALA A 107 13.08 2.50 10.20
N ARG A 108 13.93 3.12 9.39
CA ARG A 108 15.39 3.07 9.52
C ARG A 108 15.85 3.67 10.84
N GLU A 109 15.34 4.86 11.19
CA GLU A 109 15.68 5.57 12.42
C GLU A 109 15.32 4.75 13.67
N LYS A 110 14.17 4.08 13.63
CA LYS A 110 13.65 3.27 14.74
C LYS A 110 14.16 1.83 14.75
N LYS A 111 14.96 1.44 13.75
CA LYS A 111 15.44 0.07 13.54
C LYS A 111 14.29 -0.94 13.37
N ALA A 112 13.17 -0.51 12.82
CA ALA A 112 12.10 -1.39 12.40
C ALA A 112 12.54 -2.26 11.22
N ILE A 113 11.94 -3.43 11.06
CA ILE A 113 12.24 -4.35 9.98
C ILE A 113 11.42 -3.98 8.76
N VAL A 114 12.06 -3.63 7.66
CA VAL A 114 11.38 -3.34 6.39
C VAL A 114 11.31 -4.61 5.55
N TYR A 115 10.09 -5.06 5.29
CA TYR A 115 9.80 -6.16 4.37
C TYR A 115 9.27 -5.58 3.06
N TYR A 116 10.00 -5.79 1.96
CA TYR A 116 9.64 -5.28 0.64
C TYR A 116 9.21 -6.42 -0.30
N ASP A 117 7.97 -6.33 -0.80
CA ASP A 117 7.46 -7.21 -1.84
C ASP A 117 7.10 -6.37 -3.09
N PRO A 118 8.00 -6.21 -4.06
CA PRO A 118 7.75 -5.42 -5.26
C PRO A 118 6.56 -5.93 -6.07
N ASN A 119 6.22 -7.23 -5.98
CA ASN A 119 5.12 -7.85 -6.72
C ASN A 119 5.10 -7.42 -8.21
N PHE A 120 6.27 -7.44 -8.83
CA PHE A 120 6.45 -6.97 -10.20
C PHE A 120 5.96 -8.03 -11.20
N ARG A 121 5.02 -7.65 -12.06
CA ARG A 121 4.39 -8.57 -13.01
C ARG A 121 4.87 -8.31 -14.44
N SER A 122 4.68 -9.29 -15.32
CA SER A 122 5.02 -9.18 -16.75
C SER A 122 4.34 -7.98 -17.44
N SER A 123 3.15 -7.61 -17.01
CA SER A 123 2.43 -6.41 -17.51
C SER A 123 3.15 -5.08 -17.22
N HIS A 124 4.11 -5.07 -16.29
CA HIS A 124 4.87 -3.87 -15.93
C HIS A 124 6.23 -3.75 -16.62
N LYS A 125 6.57 -4.69 -17.54
CA LYS A 125 7.88 -4.73 -18.19
C LYS A 125 8.25 -3.44 -18.92
N GLU A 126 7.28 -2.81 -19.57
CA GLU A 126 7.49 -1.55 -20.32
C GLU A 126 7.83 -0.37 -19.39
N GLU A 127 7.38 -0.42 -18.15
CA GLU A 127 7.63 0.61 -17.15
C GLU A 127 8.87 0.30 -16.30
N ALA A 128 9.42 -0.92 -16.38
CA ALA A 128 10.52 -1.40 -15.55
C ALA A 128 11.71 -0.43 -15.52
N ILE A 129 12.10 0.10 -16.69
CA ILE A 129 13.23 1.04 -16.80
C ILE A 129 12.94 2.34 -16.04
N LYS A 130 11.71 2.83 -16.12
CA LYS A 130 11.30 4.07 -15.44
C LYS A 130 11.20 3.88 -13.92
N LEU A 131 10.82 2.69 -13.49
CA LEU A 131 10.61 2.35 -12.08
C LEU A 131 11.88 1.84 -11.40
N ALA A 132 12.90 1.45 -12.16
CA ALA A 132 14.14 0.90 -11.63
C ALA A 132 14.80 1.75 -10.53
N PRO A 133 14.93 3.09 -10.66
CA PRO A 133 15.51 3.90 -9.58
C PRO A 133 14.72 3.78 -8.28
N THR A 134 13.39 3.83 -8.33
CA THR A 134 12.54 3.70 -7.14
C THR A 134 12.59 2.30 -6.53
N ILE A 135 12.69 1.26 -7.37
CA ILE A 135 12.86 -0.13 -6.91
C ILE A 135 14.19 -0.26 -6.16
N ILE A 136 15.28 0.25 -6.76
CA ILE A 136 16.61 0.20 -6.13
C ILE A 136 16.60 0.94 -4.79
N GLU A 137 16.04 2.15 -4.77
CA GLU A 137 15.93 2.92 -3.54
C GLU A 137 15.12 2.19 -2.45
N ASN A 138 14.01 1.52 -2.80
CA ASN A 138 13.27 0.69 -1.84
C ASN A 138 14.10 -0.51 -1.34
N LEU A 139 14.92 -1.12 -2.22
CA LEU A 139 15.82 -2.22 -1.84
C LEU A 139 16.88 -1.79 -0.83
N GLU A 140 17.35 -0.53 -0.89
CA GLU A 140 18.32 0.02 0.08
C GLU A 140 17.74 0.15 1.50
N TYR A 141 16.42 0.26 1.62
CA TYR A 141 15.73 0.27 2.92
C TYR A 141 15.37 -1.14 3.40
N ALA A 142 15.23 -2.11 2.50
CA ALA A 142 14.68 -3.40 2.81
C ALA A 142 15.64 -4.29 3.61
N ASN A 143 15.15 -4.88 4.69
CA ASN A 143 15.83 -5.95 5.42
C ASN A 143 15.47 -7.32 4.83
N ILE A 144 14.26 -7.45 4.31
CA ILE A 144 13.73 -8.67 3.71
C ILE A 144 13.09 -8.31 2.37
N VAL A 145 13.39 -9.08 1.33
CA VAL A 145 12.80 -8.93 -0.01
C VAL A 145 12.20 -10.26 -0.44
N ARG A 146 11.02 -10.19 -1.05
CA ARG A 146 10.33 -11.36 -1.58
C ARG A 146 10.21 -11.28 -3.11
#